data_e16978f8a48bf45f5e399fb2a9f1fbff
#
_entry.id   e16978f8a48bf45f5e399fb2a9f1fbff
#
_cell.length_a   1.000
_cell.length_b   1.000
_cell.length_c   1.000
_cell.angle_alpha   90.00
_cell.angle_beta   90.00
_cell.angle_gamma   90.00
#
_symmetry.space_group_name_H-M   'P 1'
#
loop_
_entity.id
_entity.type
_entity.pdbx_description
1 polymer ?
#
loop_
_entity_poly.entity_id
_entity_poly.type
_entity_poly.pdbx_seq_one_letter_code
_entity_poly.pdbx_strand_id
1 'polypeptide(L)'
;MLSLHEIFLRLTVAAALGAIIGIERELRRRPAGIRTSLFVCLATALFTTLSGEIAHLLGDTGSTRIASNIVQGIGFLGAGAILRESGGVVGLTTAATILVEAAIGMAAGGGLYGVAVYATGLVLFGLIVVGWAADRLNLKRRIMVFRITTSHADSVATEVQQLMAGMKVPMRHFRTSMVGLNSIVEFEADVSYSQQEKIVAQLNRKGIVTEVIPSEGRHE
;
A
#
# COMPACT_ATOMS: atom_id res chain seq x y z
N MET A 1 5.68 -33.38 22.84
CA MET A 1 6.76 -32.38 22.78
C MET A 1 7.46 -32.46 21.44
N LEU A 2 7.58 -31.33 20.78
CA LEU A 2 8.36 -31.24 19.55
C LEU A 2 9.87 -31.35 19.85
N SER A 3 10.64 -31.88 18.92
CA SER A 3 12.09 -31.82 19.02
C SER A 3 12.57 -30.37 18.82
N LEU A 4 13.72 -30.00 19.41
CA LEU A 4 14.30 -28.67 19.18
C LEU A 4 14.59 -28.41 17.71
N HIS A 5 14.99 -29.43 16.97
CA HIS A 5 15.21 -29.34 15.52
C HIS A 5 13.93 -28.96 14.78
N GLU A 6 12.79 -29.57 15.15
CA GLU A 6 11.49 -29.25 14.54
C GLU A 6 11.07 -27.81 14.86
N ILE A 7 11.26 -27.34 16.09
CA ILE A 7 10.97 -25.95 16.46
C ILE A 7 11.82 -24.98 15.63
N PHE A 8 13.12 -25.22 15.51
CA PHE A 8 14.01 -24.38 14.71
C PHE A 8 13.63 -24.37 13.24
N LEU A 9 13.24 -25.54 12.69
CA LEU A 9 12.78 -25.63 11.32
C LEU A 9 11.52 -24.78 11.10
N ARG A 10 10.52 -24.86 11.97
CA ARG A 10 9.27 -24.07 11.90
C ARG A 10 9.53 -22.57 11.89
N LEU A 11 10.39 -22.12 12.82
CA LEU A 11 10.73 -20.69 12.94
C LEU A 11 11.55 -20.20 11.74
N THR A 12 12.50 -21.01 11.26
CA THR A 12 13.33 -20.66 10.09
C THR A 12 12.47 -20.56 8.83
N VAL A 13 11.57 -21.53 8.60
CA VAL A 13 10.65 -21.51 7.45
C VAL A 13 9.74 -20.28 7.52
N ALA A 14 9.16 -19.99 8.68
CA ALA A 14 8.32 -18.81 8.88
C ALA A 14 9.07 -17.51 8.56
N ALA A 15 10.29 -17.35 9.11
CA ALA A 15 11.14 -16.19 8.88
C ALA A 15 11.50 -16.04 7.38
N ALA A 16 11.84 -17.15 6.72
CA ALA A 16 12.20 -17.14 5.29
C ALA A 16 10.99 -16.72 4.42
N LEU A 17 9.80 -17.28 4.68
CA LEU A 17 8.58 -16.93 3.94
C LEU A 17 8.19 -15.47 4.14
N GLY A 18 8.27 -14.97 5.37
CA GLY A 18 8.04 -13.56 5.68
C GLY A 18 9.06 -12.65 4.98
N ALA A 19 10.35 -13.02 5.00
CA ALA A 19 11.39 -12.26 4.31
C ALA A 19 11.15 -12.18 2.79
N ILE A 20 10.71 -13.27 2.16
CA ILE A 20 10.39 -13.31 0.72
C ILE A 20 9.28 -12.32 0.37
N ILE A 21 8.20 -12.27 1.17
CA ILE A 21 7.12 -11.28 0.96
C ILE A 21 7.67 -9.87 1.21
N GLY A 22 8.43 -9.69 2.28
CA GLY A 22 9.02 -8.40 2.64
C GLY A 22 9.99 -7.84 1.59
N ILE A 23 10.73 -8.69 0.87
CA ILE A 23 11.58 -8.28 -0.25
C ILE A 23 10.75 -7.63 -1.37
N GLU A 24 9.63 -8.25 -1.75
CA GLU A 24 8.71 -7.67 -2.74
C GLU A 24 8.21 -6.29 -2.29
N ARG A 25 7.82 -6.18 -1.02
CA ARG A 25 7.33 -4.91 -0.43
C ARG A 25 8.40 -3.83 -0.45
N GLU A 26 9.61 -4.16 -0.05
CA GLU A 26 10.77 -3.24 -0.03
C GLU A 26 11.13 -2.77 -1.45
N LEU A 27 11.24 -3.70 -2.41
CA LEU A 27 11.52 -3.37 -3.81
C LEU A 27 10.49 -2.42 -4.42
N ARG A 28 9.24 -2.51 -3.99
CA ARG A 28 8.17 -1.61 -4.42
C ARG A 28 7.99 -0.37 -3.55
N ARG A 29 8.89 -0.14 -2.61
CA ARG A 29 8.83 1.00 -1.67
C ARG A 29 7.48 1.08 -0.94
N ARG A 30 6.97 -0.06 -0.49
CA ARG A 30 5.73 -0.16 0.28
C ARG A 30 6.03 -0.29 1.77
N PRO A 31 5.17 0.24 2.66
CA PRO A 31 5.29 0.01 4.11
C PRO A 31 5.24 -1.49 4.43
N ALA A 32 5.76 -1.88 5.61
CA ALA A 32 5.97 -3.27 6.03
C ALA A 32 6.90 -4.03 5.07
N GLY A 33 8.18 -3.60 5.01
CA GLY A 33 9.24 -4.26 4.23
C GLY A 33 9.82 -5.50 4.93
N ILE A 34 11.04 -5.91 4.54
CA ILE A 34 11.67 -7.18 4.91
C ILE A 34 11.64 -7.44 6.43
N ARG A 35 12.06 -6.46 7.23
CA ARG A 35 12.14 -6.63 8.70
C ARG A 35 10.77 -6.86 9.31
N THR A 36 9.77 -6.08 8.93
CA THR A 36 8.42 -6.18 9.45
C THR A 36 7.79 -7.52 9.11
N SER A 37 7.82 -7.91 7.84
CA SER A 37 7.24 -9.17 7.34
C SER A 37 7.91 -10.39 7.97
N LEU A 38 9.26 -10.38 8.08
CA LEU A 38 10.03 -11.43 8.76
C LEU A 38 9.59 -11.57 10.22
N PHE A 39 9.53 -10.46 10.98
CA PHE A 39 9.17 -10.50 12.39
C PHE A 39 7.71 -10.86 12.63
N VAL A 40 6.80 -10.46 11.77
CA VAL A 40 5.39 -10.87 11.87
C VAL A 40 5.26 -12.38 11.70
N CYS A 41 5.83 -12.96 10.64
CA CYS A 41 5.82 -14.40 10.42
C CYS A 41 6.53 -15.18 11.54
N LEU A 42 7.71 -14.71 11.97
CA LEU A 42 8.48 -15.34 13.03
C LEU A 42 7.73 -15.33 14.38
N ALA A 43 7.19 -14.17 14.77
CA ALA A 43 6.48 -14.03 16.04
C ALA A 43 5.21 -14.91 16.08
N THR A 44 4.44 -14.92 14.99
CA THR A 44 3.20 -15.73 14.92
C THR A 44 3.50 -17.23 14.86
N ALA A 45 4.59 -17.64 14.22
CA ALA A 45 5.07 -19.03 14.26
C ALA A 45 5.52 -19.42 15.66
N LEU A 46 6.25 -18.54 16.35
CA LEU A 46 6.71 -18.77 17.72
C LEU A 46 5.51 -18.91 18.69
N PHE A 47 4.56 -17.98 18.66
CA PHE A 47 3.36 -18.06 19.50
C PHE A 47 2.54 -19.31 19.22
N THR A 48 2.40 -19.72 17.95
CA THR A 48 1.67 -20.94 17.56
C THR A 48 2.38 -22.18 18.10
N THR A 49 3.69 -22.27 17.93
CA THR A 49 4.50 -23.37 18.45
C THR A 49 4.42 -23.43 19.98
N LEU A 50 4.61 -22.30 20.67
CA LEU A 50 4.52 -22.21 22.13
C LEU A 50 3.14 -22.58 22.65
N SER A 51 2.07 -22.21 21.93
CA SER A 51 0.69 -22.56 22.31
C SER A 51 0.53 -24.07 22.42
N GLY A 52 1.03 -24.82 21.44
CA GLY A 52 0.99 -26.29 21.47
C GLY A 52 1.87 -26.91 22.54
N GLU A 53 3.13 -26.43 22.69
CA GLU A 53 4.09 -26.98 23.66
C GLU A 53 3.67 -26.72 25.12
N ILE A 54 3.18 -25.51 25.43
CA ILE A 54 2.70 -25.15 26.76
C ILE A 54 1.47 -25.97 27.13
N ALA A 55 0.50 -26.09 26.22
CA ALA A 55 -0.69 -26.92 26.44
C ALA A 55 -0.32 -28.37 26.70
N HIS A 56 0.63 -28.93 25.97
CA HIS A 56 1.14 -30.28 26.18
C HIS A 56 1.79 -30.43 27.59
N LEU A 57 2.62 -29.48 27.99
CA LEU A 57 3.30 -29.48 29.28
C LEU A 57 2.32 -29.44 30.48
N LEU A 58 1.23 -28.69 30.31
CA LEU A 58 0.23 -28.50 31.35
C LEU A 58 -0.90 -29.56 31.32
N GLY A 59 -0.88 -30.49 30.35
CA GLY A 59 -1.96 -31.47 30.15
C GLY A 59 -3.29 -30.81 29.75
N ASP A 60 -3.23 -29.58 29.17
CA ASP A 60 -4.43 -28.86 28.70
C ASP A 60 -4.79 -29.28 27.27
N THR A 61 -6.09 -29.53 27.04
CA THR A 61 -6.62 -29.83 25.71
C THR A 61 -6.77 -28.58 24.84
N GLY A 62 -6.64 -27.38 25.41
CA GLY A 62 -6.80 -26.09 24.76
C GLY A 62 -5.55 -25.59 24.01
N SER A 63 -4.91 -26.47 23.23
CA SER A 63 -3.64 -26.18 22.54
C SER A 63 -3.62 -24.94 21.61
N THR A 64 -4.79 -24.41 21.28
CA THR A 64 -4.90 -23.24 20.35
C THR A 64 -5.19 -21.91 21.04
N ARG A 65 -5.28 -21.88 22.38
CA ARG A 65 -5.72 -20.67 23.13
C ARG A 65 -4.80 -19.47 22.91
N ILE A 66 -3.47 -19.66 22.97
CA ILE A 66 -2.52 -18.56 22.72
C ILE A 66 -2.56 -18.19 21.25
N ALA A 67 -2.58 -19.18 20.36
CA ALA A 67 -2.63 -18.95 18.92
C ALA A 67 -3.88 -18.18 18.47
N SER A 68 -5.05 -18.42 19.08
CA SER A 68 -6.28 -17.70 18.73
C SER A 68 -6.22 -16.20 19.02
N ASN A 69 -5.45 -15.76 20.01
CA ASN A 69 -5.27 -14.35 20.34
C ASN A 69 -4.32 -13.61 19.37
N ILE A 70 -3.57 -14.34 18.53
CA ILE A 70 -2.67 -13.74 17.54
C ILE A 70 -3.48 -12.87 16.57
N VAL A 71 -4.63 -13.37 16.10
CA VAL A 71 -5.48 -12.67 15.11
C VAL A 71 -5.94 -11.31 15.66
N GLN A 72 -6.30 -11.27 16.94
CA GLN A 72 -6.68 -10.01 17.60
C GLN A 72 -5.48 -9.06 17.73
N GLY A 73 -4.32 -9.56 18.16
CA GLY A 73 -3.09 -8.76 18.29
C GLY A 73 -2.60 -8.19 16.95
N ILE A 74 -2.66 -8.97 15.89
CA ILE A 74 -2.29 -8.53 14.54
C ILE A 74 -3.26 -7.47 14.01
N GLY A 75 -4.53 -7.50 14.42
CA GLY A 75 -5.50 -6.45 14.10
C GLY A 75 -5.03 -5.06 14.54
N PHE A 76 -4.36 -4.95 15.69
CA PHE A 76 -3.77 -3.71 16.18
C PHE A 76 -2.63 -3.20 15.27
N LEU A 77 -1.73 -4.09 14.83
CA LEU A 77 -0.65 -3.74 13.89
C LEU A 77 -1.22 -3.34 12.53
N GLY A 78 -2.24 -4.08 12.05
CA GLY A 78 -2.96 -3.74 10.82
C GLY A 78 -3.61 -2.36 10.89
N ALA A 79 -4.28 -2.04 11.99
CA ALA A 79 -4.87 -0.72 12.21
C ALA A 79 -3.81 0.39 12.24
N GLY A 80 -2.66 0.12 12.89
CA GLY A 80 -1.52 1.05 12.91
C GLY A 80 -0.88 1.30 11.53
N ALA A 81 -1.05 0.39 10.58
CA ALA A 81 -0.57 0.55 9.22
C ALA A 81 -1.54 1.34 8.32
N ILE A 82 -2.78 1.58 8.77
CA ILE A 82 -3.79 2.34 8.04
C ILE A 82 -3.75 3.79 8.50
N LEU A 83 -3.43 4.69 7.58
CA LEU A 83 -3.36 6.12 7.86
C LEU A 83 -4.41 6.85 7.03
N ARG A 84 -5.00 7.88 7.63
CA ARG A 84 -5.86 8.81 6.93
C ARG A 84 -5.03 10.02 6.50
N GLU A 85 -4.89 10.18 5.21
CA GLU A 85 -4.25 11.35 4.60
C GLU A 85 -5.31 12.20 3.90
N SER A 86 -4.98 13.44 3.57
CA SER A 86 -5.90 14.38 2.93
C SER A 86 -6.40 13.91 1.55
N GLY A 87 -5.69 12.97 0.91
CA GLY A 87 -6.09 12.33 -0.36
C GLY A 87 -6.90 11.05 -0.19
N GLY A 88 -7.17 10.60 1.06
CA GLY A 88 -7.91 9.36 1.32
C GLY A 88 -7.29 8.49 2.40
N VAL A 89 -7.68 7.21 2.41
CA VAL A 89 -7.13 6.21 3.33
C VAL A 89 -6.03 5.44 2.63
N VAL A 90 -4.82 5.43 3.21
CA VAL A 90 -3.65 4.68 2.72
C VAL A 90 -3.33 3.52 3.66
N GLY A 91 -2.58 2.52 3.18
CA GLY A 91 -2.12 1.40 4.01
C GLY A 91 -3.06 0.19 4.08
N LEU A 92 -4.25 0.21 3.46
CA LEU A 92 -5.21 -0.91 3.48
C LEU A 92 -4.58 -2.22 2.97
N THR A 93 -3.86 -2.17 1.84
CA THR A 93 -3.15 -3.36 1.30
C THR A 93 -2.05 -3.81 2.25
N THR A 94 -1.34 -2.87 2.90
CA THR A 94 -0.31 -3.20 3.89
C THR A 94 -0.90 -3.92 5.10
N ALA A 95 -2.00 -3.43 5.64
CA ALA A 95 -2.71 -4.06 6.75
C ALA A 95 -3.18 -5.48 6.39
N ALA A 96 -3.76 -5.65 5.19
CA ALA A 96 -4.17 -6.96 4.68
C ALA A 96 -2.96 -7.91 4.51
N THR A 97 -1.82 -7.40 4.02
CA THR A 97 -0.59 -8.20 3.88
C THR A 97 -0.08 -8.67 5.24
N ILE A 98 0.00 -7.78 6.24
CA ILE A 98 0.41 -8.12 7.62
C ILE A 98 -0.50 -9.22 8.20
N LEU A 99 -1.82 -9.15 7.97
CA LEU A 99 -2.75 -10.17 8.44
C LEU A 99 -2.49 -11.54 7.81
N VAL A 100 -2.24 -11.59 6.51
CA VAL A 100 -1.93 -12.84 5.80
C VAL A 100 -0.54 -13.37 6.17
N GLU A 101 0.45 -12.52 6.36
CA GLU A 101 1.78 -12.88 6.88
C GLU A 101 1.69 -13.55 8.25
N ALA A 102 0.82 -13.03 9.13
CA ALA A 102 0.56 -13.65 10.42
C ALA A 102 -0.04 -15.06 10.26
N ALA A 103 -0.99 -15.26 9.35
CA ALA A 103 -1.57 -16.57 9.06
C ALA A 103 -0.53 -17.55 8.46
N ILE A 104 0.38 -17.07 7.61
CA ILE A 104 1.49 -17.87 7.06
C ILE A 104 2.44 -18.30 8.19
N GLY A 105 2.78 -17.38 9.10
CA GLY A 105 3.59 -17.71 10.27
C GLY A 105 2.90 -18.74 11.18
N MET A 106 1.60 -18.59 11.42
CA MET A 106 0.81 -19.56 12.18
C MET A 106 0.82 -20.95 11.51
N ALA A 107 0.66 -21.01 10.20
CA ALA A 107 0.70 -22.27 9.44
C ALA A 107 2.07 -22.94 9.55
N ALA A 108 3.16 -22.18 9.39
CA ALA A 108 4.53 -22.69 9.55
C ALA A 108 4.79 -23.16 11.00
N GLY A 109 4.38 -22.37 12.01
CA GLY A 109 4.48 -22.72 13.42
C GLY A 109 3.66 -23.96 13.80
N GLY A 110 2.54 -24.19 13.13
CA GLY A 110 1.73 -25.42 13.26
C GLY A 110 2.28 -26.61 12.50
N GLY A 111 3.39 -26.46 11.73
CA GLY A 111 3.97 -27.54 10.92
C GLY A 111 3.28 -27.74 9.56
N LEU A 112 2.36 -26.85 9.17
CA LEU A 112 1.62 -26.90 7.91
C LEU A 112 2.42 -26.22 6.78
N TYR A 113 3.63 -26.70 6.51
CA TYR A 113 4.57 -26.07 5.57
C TYR A 113 4.00 -25.91 4.16
N GLY A 114 3.28 -26.93 3.65
CA GLY A 114 2.65 -26.87 2.33
C GLY A 114 1.64 -25.73 2.23
N VAL A 115 0.85 -25.52 3.27
CA VAL A 115 -0.14 -24.43 3.35
C VAL A 115 0.58 -23.07 3.40
N ALA A 116 1.63 -22.95 4.23
CA ALA A 116 2.41 -21.74 4.37
C ALA A 116 3.07 -21.32 3.04
N VAL A 117 3.71 -22.28 2.34
CA VAL A 117 4.35 -22.04 1.03
C VAL A 117 3.31 -21.64 -0.03
N TYR A 118 2.21 -22.39 -0.12
CA TYR A 118 1.14 -22.10 -1.07
C TYR A 118 0.53 -20.70 -0.83
N ALA A 119 0.23 -20.38 0.42
CA ALA A 119 -0.30 -19.05 0.78
C ALA A 119 0.69 -17.93 0.43
N THR A 120 1.98 -18.12 0.68
CA THR A 120 3.04 -17.18 0.28
C THR A 120 3.05 -16.99 -1.24
N GLY A 121 2.93 -18.06 -2.03
CA GLY A 121 2.83 -17.98 -3.48
C GLY A 121 1.63 -17.17 -3.95
N LEU A 122 0.46 -17.36 -3.33
CA LEU A 122 -0.75 -16.59 -3.64
C LEU A 122 -0.60 -15.11 -3.28
N VAL A 123 0.01 -14.79 -2.14
CA VAL A 123 0.28 -13.40 -1.74
C VAL A 123 1.18 -12.73 -2.76
N LEU A 124 2.30 -13.35 -3.12
CA LEU A 124 3.22 -12.82 -4.13
C LEU A 124 2.55 -12.64 -5.49
N PHE A 125 1.75 -13.63 -5.91
CA PHE A 125 0.95 -13.51 -7.13
C PHE A 125 0.03 -12.30 -7.07
N GLY A 126 -0.72 -12.12 -5.98
CA GLY A 126 -1.61 -10.97 -5.79
C GLY A 126 -0.85 -9.63 -5.81
N LEU A 127 0.26 -9.53 -5.08
CA LEU A 127 1.05 -8.30 -4.99
C LEU A 127 1.71 -7.94 -6.33
N ILE A 128 2.22 -8.93 -7.07
CA ILE A 128 2.97 -8.71 -8.30
C ILE A 128 2.01 -8.58 -9.50
N VAL A 129 1.18 -9.60 -9.73
CA VAL A 129 0.36 -9.69 -10.95
C VAL A 129 -0.80 -8.72 -10.92
N VAL A 130 -1.57 -8.70 -9.82
CA VAL A 130 -2.70 -7.78 -9.68
C VAL A 130 -2.20 -6.33 -9.61
N GLY A 131 -1.07 -6.09 -8.92
CA GLY A 131 -0.43 -4.79 -8.89
C GLY A 131 -0.01 -4.30 -10.28
N TRP A 132 0.66 -5.16 -11.05
CA TRP A 132 1.06 -4.86 -12.42
C TRP A 132 -0.14 -4.63 -13.35
N ALA A 133 -1.17 -5.46 -13.26
CA ALA A 133 -2.38 -5.31 -14.04
C ALA A 133 -3.11 -3.99 -13.72
N ALA A 134 -3.21 -3.61 -12.44
CA ALA A 134 -3.81 -2.34 -12.03
C ALA A 134 -3.05 -1.12 -12.57
N ASP A 135 -1.71 -1.19 -12.59
CA ASP A 135 -0.87 -0.14 -13.16
C ASP A 135 -1.02 -0.07 -14.70
N ARG A 136 -1.04 -1.22 -15.39
CA ARG A 136 -1.17 -1.29 -16.84
C ARG A 136 -2.55 -0.86 -17.35
N LEU A 137 -3.59 -1.16 -16.61
CA LEU A 137 -4.96 -0.75 -16.92
C LEU A 137 -5.26 0.69 -16.51
N ASN A 138 -4.27 1.45 -16.01
CA ASN A 138 -4.43 2.82 -15.53
C ASN A 138 -5.58 2.99 -14.51
N LEU A 139 -5.84 1.96 -13.69
CA LEU A 139 -6.90 1.98 -12.69
C LEU A 139 -6.59 2.89 -11.50
N LYS A 140 -5.31 3.20 -11.29
CA LYS A 140 -4.87 4.11 -10.22
C LYS A 140 -5.00 5.55 -10.68
N ARG A 141 -6.03 6.22 -10.22
CA ARG A 141 -6.17 7.66 -10.33
C ARG A 141 -5.59 8.32 -9.09
N ARG A 142 -5.09 9.54 -9.25
CA ARG A 142 -4.58 10.38 -8.16
C ARG A 142 -5.08 11.80 -8.34
N ILE A 143 -5.40 12.44 -7.24
CA ILE A 143 -5.70 13.86 -7.25
C ILE A 143 -4.37 14.60 -7.38
N MET A 144 -4.22 15.35 -8.47
CA MET A 144 -3.06 16.16 -8.75
C MET A 144 -3.47 17.61 -8.79
N VAL A 145 -2.62 18.47 -8.22
CA VAL A 145 -2.75 19.92 -8.30
C VAL A 145 -1.92 20.41 -9.47
N PHE A 146 -2.57 21.05 -10.41
CA PHE A 146 -1.91 21.71 -11.53
C PHE A 146 -1.82 23.20 -11.24
N ARG A 147 -0.60 23.73 -11.24
CA ARG A 147 -0.33 25.14 -11.06
C ARG A 147 0.28 25.71 -12.33
N ILE A 148 -0.38 26.68 -12.91
CA ILE A 148 0.02 27.33 -14.17
C ILE A 148 0.30 28.80 -13.88
N THR A 149 1.53 29.24 -14.16
CA THR A 149 1.91 30.64 -14.06
C THR A 149 1.81 31.29 -15.45
N THR A 150 1.01 32.34 -15.57
CA THR A 150 0.74 32.99 -16.86
C THR A 150 0.49 34.50 -16.69
N SER A 151 0.76 35.26 -17.75
CA SER A 151 0.36 36.67 -17.82
C SER A 151 -1.07 36.89 -18.39
N HIS A 152 -1.71 35.82 -18.91
CA HIS A 152 -3.03 35.85 -19.57
C HIS A 152 -3.97 34.81 -18.95
N ALA A 153 -4.42 35.05 -17.71
CA ALA A 153 -5.17 34.09 -16.92
C ALA A 153 -6.47 33.63 -17.59
N ASP A 154 -7.26 34.56 -18.15
CA ASP A 154 -8.57 34.24 -18.73
C ASP A 154 -8.48 33.33 -19.97
N SER A 155 -7.52 33.59 -20.81
CA SER A 155 -7.24 32.77 -22.01
C SER A 155 -6.80 31.35 -21.61
N VAL A 156 -5.86 31.23 -20.65
CA VAL A 156 -5.37 29.94 -20.17
C VAL A 156 -6.45 29.19 -19.40
N ALA A 157 -7.26 29.87 -18.60
CA ALA A 157 -8.38 29.25 -17.88
C ALA A 157 -9.39 28.61 -18.84
N THR A 158 -9.77 29.32 -19.89
CA THR A 158 -10.70 28.82 -20.90
C THR A 158 -10.11 27.61 -21.65
N GLU A 159 -8.83 27.65 -21.96
CA GLU A 159 -8.12 26.59 -22.65
C GLU A 159 -8.00 25.32 -21.81
N VAL A 160 -7.66 25.48 -20.52
CA VAL A 160 -7.62 24.37 -19.57
C VAL A 160 -8.99 23.74 -19.42
N GLN A 161 -10.06 24.55 -19.31
CA GLN A 161 -11.43 24.03 -19.21
C GLN A 161 -11.82 23.22 -20.44
N GLN A 162 -11.52 23.70 -21.64
CA GLN A 162 -11.79 22.96 -22.88
C GLN A 162 -11.01 21.66 -22.96
N LEU A 163 -9.72 21.67 -22.58
CA LEU A 163 -8.88 20.50 -22.57
C LEU A 163 -9.41 19.42 -21.63
N MET A 164 -9.76 19.82 -20.40
CA MET A 164 -10.27 18.90 -19.37
C MET A 164 -11.64 18.34 -19.74
N ALA A 165 -12.52 19.18 -20.33
CA ALA A 165 -13.81 18.74 -20.85
C ALA A 165 -13.63 17.72 -21.99
N GLY A 166 -12.72 17.95 -22.91
CA GLY A 166 -12.40 17.01 -24.00
C GLY A 166 -11.88 15.66 -23.51
N MET A 167 -11.14 15.65 -22.40
CA MET A 167 -10.64 14.43 -21.74
C MET A 167 -11.64 13.79 -20.78
N LYS A 168 -12.80 14.39 -20.55
CA LYS A 168 -13.82 13.98 -19.55
C LYS A 168 -13.23 13.84 -18.14
N VAL A 169 -12.31 14.72 -17.77
CA VAL A 169 -11.69 14.77 -16.44
C VAL A 169 -12.35 15.89 -15.64
N PRO A 170 -13.03 15.59 -14.53
CA PRO A 170 -13.63 16.61 -13.69
C PRO A 170 -12.54 17.40 -12.95
N MET A 171 -12.65 18.73 -12.98
CA MET A 171 -11.81 19.63 -12.20
C MET A 171 -12.47 19.97 -10.88
N ARG A 172 -11.64 20.11 -9.84
CA ARG A 172 -12.05 20.58 -8.51
C ARG A 172 -11.18 21.77 -8.11
N HIS A 173 -11.67 22.59 -7.22
CA HIS A 173 -10.94 23.71 -6.60
C HIS A 173 -10.23 24.62 -7.62
N PHE A 174 -10.93 24.98 -8.69
CA PHE A 174 -10.38 25.90 -9.68
C PHE A 174 -10.25 27.30 -9.07
N ARG A 175 -9.02 27.84 -9.00
CA ARG A 175 -8.71 29.16 -8.43
C ARG A 175 -7.77 29.91 -9.36
N THR A 176 -7.98 31.21 -9.45
CA THR A 176 -7.05 32.13 -10.09
C THR A 176 -6.61 33.15 -9.06
N SER A 177 -5.30 33.31 -8.89
CA SER A 177 -4.73 34.29 -7.96
C SER A 177 -3.68 35.14 -8.68
N MET A 178 -3.60 36.43 -8.34
CA MET A 178 -2.58 37.33 -8.87
C MET A 178 -1.35 37.33 -7.95
N VAL A 179 -0.16 37.14 -8.51
CA VAL A 179 1.11 37.22 -7.80
C VAL A 179 2.06 38.14 -8.59
N GLY A 180 2.15 39.39 -8.18
CA GLY A 180 2.92 40.43 -8.90
C GLY A 180 2.31 40.73 -10.29
N LEU A 181 3.13 40.60 -11.33
CA LEU A 181 2.71 40.80 -12.75
C LEU A 181 2.14 39.55 -13.40
N ASN A 182 2.18 38.39 -12.73
CA ASN A 182 1.70 37.12 -13.24
C ASN A 182 0.46 36.66 -12.50
N SER A 183 -0.38 35.90 -13.19
CA SER A 183 -1.49 35.18 -12.60
C SER A 183 -1.16 33.71 -12.45
N ILE A 184 -1.60 33.10 -11.35
CA ILE A 184 -1.50 31.67 -11.11
C ILE A 184 -2.90 31.07 -11.24
N VAL A 185 -3.05 30.17 -12.18
CA VAL A 185 -4.25 29.32 -12.33
C VAL A 185 -3.95 27.98 -11.67
N GLU A 186 -4.72 27.64 -10.65
CA GLU A 186 -4.55 26.40 -9.89
C GLU A 186 -5.86 25.59 -9.92
N PHE A 187 -5.76 24.30 -10.21
CA PHE A 187 -6.90 23.39 -10.19
C PHE A 187 -6.48 22.00 -9.79
N GLU A 188 -7.41 21.25 -9.21
CA GLU A 188 -7.25 19.85 -8.87
C GLU A 188 -7.96 18.96 -9.89
N ALA A 189 -7.32 17.86 -10.28
CA ALA A 189 -7.93 16.88 -11.16
C ALA A 189 -7.57 15.46 -10.74
N ASP A 190 -8.56 14.57 -10.80
CA ASP A 190 -8.38 13.15 -10.57
C ASP A 190 -7.95 12.47 -11.87
N VAL A 191 -6.64 12.27 -12.00
CA VAL A 191 -6.01 11.83 -13.25
C VAL A 191 -5.20 10.54 -13.07
N SER A 192 -5.20 9.71 -14.11
CA SER A 192 -4.24 8.62 -14.24
C SER A 192 -2.90 9.16 -14.72
N TYR A 193 -1.82 8.40 -14.53
CA TYR A 193 -0.48 8.80 -14.96
C TYR A 193 -0.43 9.17 -16.45
N SER A 194 -1.08 8.39 -17.32
CA SER A 194 -1.14 8.68 -18.75
C SER A 194 -1.95 9.93 -19.11
N GLN A 195 -2.99 10.24 -18.34
CA GLN A 195 -3.76 11.47 -18.50
C GLN A 195 -2.95 12.70 -18.07
N GLN A 196 -2.25 12.60 -16.92
CA GLN A 196 -1.36 13.65 -16.43
C GLN A 196 -0.30 13.99 -17.48
N GLU A 197 0.39 12.99 -18.04
CA GLU A 197 1.41 13.20 -19.08
C GLU A 197 0.84 13.88 -20.33
N LYS A 198 -0.34 13.47 -20.78
CA LYS A 198 -1.04 14.10 -21.92
C LYS A 198 -1.41 15.55 -21.65
N ILE A 199 -1.94 15.86 -20.45
CA ILE A 199 -2.30 17.22 -20.05
C ILE A 199 -1.05 18.12 -20.08
N VAL A 200 0.02 17.68 -19.40
CA VAL A 200 1.27 18.43 -19.35
C VAL A 200 1.87 18.62 -20.75
N ALA A 201 1.89 17.57 -21.58
CA ALA A 201 2.41 17.65 -22.92
C ALA A 201 1.61 18.62 -23.81
N GLN A 202 0.29 18.69 -23.67
CA GLN A 202 -0.55 19.62 -24.42
C GLN A 202 -0.38 21.08 -23.97
N LEU A 203 -0.28 21.29 -22.65
CA LEU A 203 -0.03 22.64 -22.12
C LEU A 203 1.37 23.15 -22.49
N ASN A 204 2.40 22.30 -22.40
CA ASN A 204 3.76 22.66 -22.77
C ASN A 204 3.91 22.97 -24.28
N ARG A 205 3.19 22.26 -25.18
CA ARG A 205 3.18 22.57 -26.61
C ARG A 205 2.68 23.97 -26.94
N LYS A 206 1.89 24.56 -26.04
CA LYS A 206 1.34 25.90 -26.14
C LYS A 206 2.17 26.95 -25.39
N GLY A 207 3.33 26.57 -24.90
CA GLY A 207 4.23 27.46 -24.15
C GLY A 207 3.77 27.76 -22.72
N ILE A 208 2.82 26.99 -22.19
CA ILE A 208 2.29 27.15 -20.85
C ILE A 208 3.15 26.34 -19.89
N VAL A 209 3.87 27.00 -19.00
CA VAL A 209 4.68 26.34 -17.96
C VAL A 209 3.74 25.83 -16.87
N THR A 210 3.71 24.51 -16.70
CA THR A 210 2.82 23.83 -15.74
C THR A 210 3.65 23.11 -14.69
N GLU A 211 3.43 23.47 -13.43
CA GLU A 211 3.92 22.70 -12.27
C GLU A 211 2.84 21.72 -11.84
N VAL A 212 3.20 20.46 -11.66
CA VAL A 212 2.26 19.42 -11.22
C VAL A 212 2.74 18.87 -9.89
N ILE A 213 1.91 19.03 -8.87
CA ILE A 213 2.21 18.63 -7.51
C ILE A 213 1.16 17.60 -7.09
N PRO A 214 1.54 16.47 -6.43
CA PRO A 214 0.55 15.64 -5.78
C PRO A 214 -0.27 16.49 -4.81
N SER A 215 -1.58 16.28 -4.75
CA SER A 215 -2.43 16.94 -3.75
C SER A 215 -2.04 16.39 -2.37
N GLU A 216 -0.95 16.94 -1.80
CA GLU A 216 -0.69 16.84 -0.37
C GLU A 216 -1.69 17.76 0.29
N GLY A 217 -2.56 17.18 1.11
CA GLY A 217 -3.66 17.92 1.68
C GLY A 217 -3.24 19.20 2.34
N ARG A 218 -3.73 20.29 1.81
CA ARG A 218 -3.72 21.56 2.52
C ARG A 218 -4.67 21.44 3.69
N HIS A 219 -4.11 21.46 4.89
CA HIS A 219 -4.87 21.74 6.10
C HIS A 219 -5.50 23.14 5.95
N GLU A 220 -6.82 23.21 5.96
CA GLU A 220 -7.56 24.39 6.45
C GLU A 220 -7.63 24.32 7.95
#